data_d8824d5d64b0edb9ddb520acf55970b6
#
_entry.id   d8824d5d64b0edb9ddb520acf55970b6
#
_cell.length_a   1.000
_cell.length_b   1.000
_cell.length_c   1.000
_cell.angle_alpha   90.00
_cell.angle_beta   90.00
_cell.angle_gamma   90.00
#
_symmetry.space_group_name_H-M   'P 1'
#
loop_
_entity.id
_entity.type
_entity.pdbx_description
1 polymer ?
#
loop_
_entity_poly.entity_id
_entity_poly.type
_entity_poly.pdbx_seq_one_letter_code
_entity_poly.pdbx_strand_id
1 'polypeptide(L)'
;MTLDSRTRWYALIVLCFGTLMIVLDSTIVNVALPSIRADLGFSQTSLAWVVNAYLLTFGGFLLLGGRLGDLYGHRRLFIGGISLFTLASLACGLSTAQEYLISARAVQGLGGAVASAVSLSLTMNLFTEPAERAKAMGIFGFVASGGGSIGVLLGGVLTDVLDWHWIFLVNIPIGAAVVALSLKLLPASKGQDAGAKLDVAGAVTVTASLMLAVY
;
A
#
# COMPACT_ATOMS: atom_id res chain seq x y z
N MET A 1 -21.28 -16.21 7.18
CA MET A 1 -20.40 -16.98 8.07
C MET A 1 -19.75 -15.98 9.01
N THR A 2 -20.18 -15.90 10.26
CA THR A 2 -19.56 -15.03 11.27
C THR A 2 -18.24 -15.67 11.68
N LEU A 3 -17.13 -14.98 11.45
CA LEU A 3 -15.83 -15.42 11.92
C LEU A 3 -15.83 -15.45 13.47
N ASP A 4 -15.14 -16.42 14.04
CA ASP A 4 -14.84 -16.43 15.48
C ASP A 4 -14.09 -15.15 15.88
N SER A 5 -14.33 -14.69 17.12
CA SER A 5 -13.73 -13.47 17.65
C SER A 5 -12.21 -13.45 17.50
N ARG A 6 -11.52 -14.55 17.80
CA ARG A 6 -10.06 -14.65 17.63
C ARG A 6 -9.61 -14.45 16.18
N THR A 7 -10.31 -15.07 15.25
CA THR A 7 -9.99 -14.98 13.82
C THR A 7 -10.17 -13.54 13.30
N ARG A 8 -11.17 -12.79 13.79
CA ARG A 8 -11.36 -11.37 13.44
C ARG A 8 -10.18 -10.51 13.88
N TRP A 9 -9.64 -10.72 15.08
CA TRP A 9 -8.47 -10.00 15.58
C TRP A 9 -7.18 -10.36 14.81
N TYR A 10 -6.99 -11.65 14.46
CA TYR A 10 -5.87 -12.03 13.59
C TYR A 10 -6.00 -11.43 12.19
N ALA A 11 -7.20 -11.35 11.63
CA ALA A 11 -7.45 -10.67 10.36
C ALA A 11 -7.09 -9.17 10.44
N LEU A 12 -7.45 -8.49 11.54
CA LEU A 12 -7.05 -7.10 11.78
C LEU A 12 -5.52 -6.94 11.81
N ILE A 13 -4.81 -7.84 12.49
CA ILE A 13 -3.34 -7.81 12.54
C ILE A 13 -2.76 -7.89 11.12
N VAL A 14 -3.29 -8.76 10.27
CA VAL A 14 -2.85 -8.88 8.87
C VAL A 14 -3.10 -7.60 8.08
N LEU A 15 -4.27 -6.98 8.24
CA LEU A 15 -4.59 -5.69 7.62
C LEU A 15 -3.66 -4.58 8.12
N CYS A 16 -3.36 -4.56 9.42
CA CYS A 16 -2.41 -3.63 10.02
C CYS A 16 -0.99 -3.80 9.47
N PHE A 17 -0.51 -5.03 9.27
CA PHE A 17 0.79 -5.28 8.65
C PHE A 17 0.84 -4.82 7.20
N GLY A 18 -0.24 -5.02 6.43
CA GLY A 18 -0.34 -4.46 5.07
C GLY A 18 -0.29 -2.93 5.06
N THR A 19 -1.02 -2.29 5.97
CA THR A 19 -1.00 -0.83 6.11
C THR A 19 0.36 -0.33 6.59
N LEU A 20 0.96 -0.99 7.58
CA LEU A 20 2.29 -0.66 8.09
C LEU A 20 3.33 -0.70 6.96
N MET A 21 3.33 -1.74 6.14
CA MET A 21 4.25 -1.90 5.01
C MET A 21 4.14 -0.72 4.02
N ILE A 22 2.93 -0.28 3.69
CA ILE A 22 2.69 0.84 2.77
C ILE A 22 3.17 2.16 3.39
N VAL A 23 2.91 2.38 4.69
CA VAL A 23 3.33 3.59 5.40
C VAL A 23 4.85 3.61 5.59
N LEU A 24 5.45 2.49 5.94
CA LEU A 24 6.91 2.35 6.03
C LEU A 24 7.57 2.72 4.71
N ASP A 25 7.10 2.15 3.59
CA ASP A 25 7.65 2.40 2.27
C ASP A 25 7.61 3.89 1.89
N SER A 26 6.51 4.58 2.19
CA SER A 26 6.38 6.01 1.88
C SER A 26 7.34 6.90 2.67
N THR A 27 7.78 6.49 3.84
CA THR A 27 8.66 7.27 4.72
C THR A 27 10.12 6.85 4.62
N ILE A 28 10.39 5.56 4.50
CA ILE A 28 11.72 4.97 4.43
C ILE A 28 12.51 5.50 3.21
N VAL A 29 11.83 5.70 2.08
CA VAL A 29 12.41 6.19 0.85
C VAL A 29 13.04 7.58 1.00
N ASN A 30 12.42 8.46 1.80
CA ASN A 30 12.93 9.81 1.98
C ASN A 30 14.33 9.86 2.62
N VAL A 31 14.63 8.90 3.48
CA VAL A 31 15.94 8.79 4.15
C VAL A 31 17.00 8.30 3.14
N ALA A 32 16.60 7.43 2.20
CA ALA A 32 17.50 6.84 1.22
C ALA A 32 17.75 7.73 -0.02
N LEU A 33 16.98 8.84 -0.22
CA LEU A 33 17.12 9.68 -1.40
C LEU A 33 18.56 10.14 -1.70
N PRO A 34 19.37 10.56 -0.72
CA PRO A 34 20.77 10.94 -0.99
C PRO A 34 21.59 9.79 -1.58
N SER A 35 21.42 8.57 -1.05
CA SER A 35 22.12 7.37 -1.53
C SER A 35 21.66 6.96 -2.92
N ILE A 36 20.34 6.97 -3.18
CA ILE A 36 19.75 6.73 -4.51
C ILE A 36 20.30 7.74 -5.54
N ARG A 37 20.39 9.00 -5.14
CA ARG A 37 20.95 10.06 -6.01
C ARG A 37 22.40 9.79 -6.37
N ALA A 38 23.22 9.45 -5.39
CA ALA A 38 24.64 9.19 -5.58
C ALA A 38 24.90 7.99 -6.48
N ASP A 39 24.11 6.92 -6.29
CA ASP A 39 24.28 5.65 -7.01
C ASP A 39 23.76 5.70 -8.45
N LEU A 40 22.53 6.21 -8.65
CA LEU A 40 21.90 6.26 -9.97
C LEU A 40 22.14 7.58 -10.73
N GLY A 41 22.88 8.52 -10.16
CA GLY A 41 23.23 9.78 -10.82
C GLY A 41 22.06 10.75 -11.04
N PHE A 42 21.05 10.74 -10.19
CA PHE A 42 19.89 11.63 -10.30
C PHE A 42 20.26 13.10 -10.21
N SER A 43 19.64 13.93 -11.07
CA SER A 43 19.59 15.37 -10.86
C SER A 43 18.68 15.72 -9.67
N GLN A 44 18.78 16.95 -9.15
CA GLN A 44 17.90 17.39 -8.05
C GLN A 44 16.41 17.34 -8.44
N THR A 45 16.09 17.68 -9.67
CA THR A 45 14.72 17.68 -10.21
C THR A 45 14.20 16.28 -10.51
N SER A 46 15.01 15.40 -11.08
CA SER A 46 14.58 14.03 -11.41
C SER A 46 14.45 13.14 -10.16
N LEU A 47 15.24 13.42 -9.11
CA LEU A 47 15.16 12.69 -7.85
C LEU A 47 13.77 12.78 -7.18
N ALA A 48 13.12 13.94 -7.28
CA ALA A 48 11.77 14.13 -6.74
C ALA A 48 10.74 13.16 -7.33
N TRP A 49 10.96 12.68 -8.55
CA TRP A 49 10.08 11.72 -9.19
C TRP A 49 10.08 10.34 -8.55
N VAL A 50 11.11 9.96 -7.82
CA VAL A 50 11.13 8.72 -7.03
C VAL A 50 10.00 8.70 -6.00
N VAL A 51 9.68 9.87 -5.41
CA VAL A 51 8.58 10.03 -4.45
C VAL A 51 7.28 10.39 -5.18
N ASN A 52 7.32 11.35 -6.09
CA ASN A 52 6.15 11.90 -6.75
C ASN A 52 5.42 10.87 -7.64
N ALA A 53 6.14 9.98 -8.34
CA ALA A 53 5.53 8.93 -9.14
C ALA A 53 4.67 7.99 -8.28
N TYR A 54 5.17 7.63 -7.10
CA TYR A 54 4.41 6.84 -6.12
C TYR A 54 3.20 7.60 -5.59
N LEU A 55 3.38 8.84 -5.10
CA LEU A 55 2.30 9.63 -4.51
C LEU A 55 1.21 9.97 -5.52
N LEU A 56 1.58 10.26 -6.77
CA LEU A 56 0.65 10.58 -7.85
C LEU A 56 -0.26 9.38 -8.17
N THR A 57 0.32 8.20 -8.34
CA THR A 57 -0.46 6.99 -8.61
C THR A 57 -1.23 6.52 -7.37
N PHE A 58 -0.63 6.63 -6.19
CA PHE A 58 -1.31 6.30 -4.93
C PHE A 58 -2.55 7.18 -4.73
N GLY A 59 -2.41 8.50 -4.80
CA GLY A 59 -3.52 9.43 -4.64
C GLY A 59 -4.57 9.31 -5.75
N GLY A 60 -4.13 9.24 -7.01
CA GLY A 60 -5.02 9.16 -8.17
C GLY A 60 -5.88 7.90 -8.21
N PHE A 61 -5.34 6.76 -7.78
CA PHE A 61 -6.07 5.47 -7.83
C PHE A 61 -6.75 5.07 -6.53
N LEU A 62 -6.62 5.85 -5.45
CA LEU A 62 -7.19 5.51 -4.14
C LEU A 62 -8.72 5.35 -4.20
N LEU A 63 -9.43 6.31 -4.81
CA LEU A 63 -10.90 6.26 -4.94
C LEU A 63 -11.34 5.12 -5.86
N LEU A 64 -10.64 4.92 -6.96
CA LEU A 64 -10.92 3.82 -7.88
C LEU A 64 -10.70 2.47 -7.19
N GLY A 65 -9.65 2.32 -6.39
CA GLY A 65 -9.38 1.13 -5.59
C GLY A 65 -10.52 0.77 -4.65
N GLY A 66 -11.12 1.77 -3.98
CA GLY A 66 -12.32 1.59 -3.15
C GLY A 66 -13.51 1.07 -3.96
N ARG A 67 -13.82 1.71 -5.07
CA ARG A 67 -14.92 1.29 -5.95
C ARG A 67 -14.74 -0.11 -6.54
N LEU A 68 -13.52 -0.45 -6.95
CA LEU A 68 -13.19 -1.81 -7.39
C LEU A 68 -13.39 -2.83 -6.26
N GLY A 69 -13.10 -2.46 -5.01
CA GLY A 69 -13.36 -3.28 -3.82
C GLY A 69 -14.85 -3.62 -3.66
N ASP A 70 -15.73 -2.63 -3.84
CA ASP A 70 -17.19 -2.80 -3.77
C ASP A 70 -17.71 -3.73 -4.90
N LEU A 71 -17.15 -3.62 -6.10
CA LEU A 71 -17.57 -4.41 -7.26
C LEU A 71 -17.04 -5.85 -7.24
N TYR A 72 -15.74 -6.03 -6.98
CA TYR A 72 -15.05 -7.31 -7.16
C TYR A 72 -14.73 -8.02 -5.84
N GLY A 73 -15.00 -7.37 -4.71
CA GLY A 73 -14.79 -7.91 -3.36
C GLY A 73 -13.47 -7.44 -2.74
N HIS A 74 -13.57 -6.87 -1.57
CA HIS A 74 -12.46 -6.24 -0.84
C HIS A 74 -11.26 -7.17 -0.58
N ARG A 75 -11.52 -8.46 -0.23
CA ARG A 75 -10.45 -9.45 -0.02
C ARG A 75 -9.59 -9.65 -1.25
N ARG A 76 -10.21 -9.80 -2.43
CA ARG A 76 -9.48 -10.04 -3.69
C ARG A 76 -8.61 -8.83 -4.03
N LEU A 77 -9.18 -7.64 -3.88
CA LEU A 77 -8.48 -6.39 -4.15
C LEU A 77 -7.34 -6.15 -3.15
N PHE A 78 -7.54 -6.47 -1.87
CA PHE A 78 -6.47 -6.38 -0.87
C PHE A 78 -5.29 -7.27 -1.24
N ILE A 79 -5.54 -8.55 -1.50
CA ILE A 79 -4.50 -9.52 -1.90
C ILE A 79 -3.82 -9.08 -3.20
N GLY A 80 -4.59 -8.67 -4.21
CA GLY A 80 -4.05 -8.18 -5.48
C GLY A 80 -3.21 -6.93 -5.32
N GLY A 81 -3.68 -5.95 -4.53
CA GLY A 81 -2.96 -4.72 -4.23
C GLY A 81 -1.65 -4.95 -3.48
N ILE A 82 -1.67 -5.78 -2.43
CA ILE A 82 -0.44 -6.16 -1.70
C ILE A 82 0.52 -6.95 -2.59
N SER A 83 0.02 -7.88 -3.41
CA SER A 83 0.87 -8.63 -4.35
C SER A 83 1.53 -7.69 -5.37
N LEU A 84 0.77 -6.78 -5.97
CA LEU A 84 1.29 -5.79 -6.91
C LEU A 84 2.33 -4.88 -6.26
N PHE A 85 2.02 -4.37 -5.06
CA PHE A 85 2.94 -3.56 -4.26
C PHE A 85 4.26 -4.30 -4.00
N THR A 86 4.18 -5.56 -3.56
CA THR A 86 5.35 -6.39 -3.23
C THR A 86 6.21 -6.67 -4.46
N LEU A 87 5.59 -7.01 -5.60
CA LEU A 87 6.30 -7.25 -6.85
C LEU A 87 6.95 -5.96 -7.39
N ALA A 88 6.25 -4.83 -7.31
CA ALA A 88 6.81 -3.54 -7.68
C ALA A 88 7.95 -3.12 -6.73
N SER A 89 7.84 -3.44 -5.44
CA SER A 89 8.91 -3.22 -4.48
C SER A 89 10.16 -4.06 -4.80
N LEU A 90 9.99 -5.31 -5.24
CA LEU A 90 11.09 -6.12 -5.77
C LEU A 90 11.73 -5.44 -7.00
N ALA A 91 10.91 -4.95 -7.92
CA ALA A 91 11.42 -4.21 -9.08
C ALA A 91 12.19 -2.94 -8.68
N CYS A 92 11.71 -2.17 -7.69
CA CYS A 92 12.45 -1.04 -7.13
C CYS A 92 13.79 -1.47 -6.53
N GLY A 93 13.81 -2.54 -5.74
CA GLY A 93 15.02 -3.07 -5.11
C GLY A 93 16.01 -3.73 -6.07
N LEU A 94 15.64 -3.98 -7.31
CA LEU A 94 16.53 -4.49 -8.37
C LEU A 94 16.85 -3.42 -9.42
N SER A 95 16.46 -2.17 -9.20
CA SER A 95 16.65 -1.11 -10.19
C SER A 95 18.09 -0.64 -10.29
N THR A 96 18.56 -0.51 -11.55
CA THR A 96 19.89 0.00 -11.89
C THR A 96 19.86 1.24 -12.78
N ALA A 97 18.65 1.78 -13.00
CA ALA A 97 18.42 2.95 -13.85
C ALA A 97 17.30 3.83 -13.27
N GLN A 98 17.40 5.15 -13.52
CA GLN A 98 16.46 6.16 -13.00
C GLN A 98 15.02 5.90 -13.47
N GLU A 99 14.82 5.72 -14.77
CA GLU A 99 13.50 5.52 -15.38
C GLU A 99 12.84 4.22 -14.91
N TYR A 100 13.66 3.19 -14.69
CA TYR A 100 13.18 1.92 -14.17
C TYR A 100 12.67 2.06 -12.73
N LEU A 101 13.45 2.74 -11.87
CA LEU A 101 13.04 3.01 -10.49
C LEU A 101 11.75 3.84 -10.43
N ILE A 102 11.68 4.95 -11.21
CA ILE A 102 10.50 5.82 -11.24
C ILE A 102 9.25 5.05 -11.72
N SER A 103 9.38 4.24 -12.77
CA SER A 103 8.28 3.44 -13.32
C SER A 103 7.81 2.38 -12.31
N ALA A 104 8.74 1.69 -11.65
CA ALA A 104 8.43 0.72 -10.61
C ALA A 104 7.73 1.39 -9.40
N ARG A 105 8.15 2.59 -9.02
CA ARG A 105 7.50 3.40 -7.98
C ARG A 105 6.07 3.76 -8.33
N ALA A 106 5.79 4.12 -9.60
CA ALA A 106 4.42 4.39 -10.06
C ALA A 106 3.53 3.13 -9.92
N VAL A 107 4.03 1.97 -10.32
CA VAL A 107 3.31 0.69 -10.18
C VAL A 107 3.11 0.32 -8.70
N GLN A 108 4.12 0.58 -7.87
CA GLN A 108 4.04 0.33 -6.42
C GLN A 108 2.98 1.22 -5.77
N GLY A 109 2.89 2.50 -6.15
CA GLY A 109 1.84 3.42 -5.69
C GLY A 109 0.44 2.94 -6.04
N LEU A 110 0.24 2.39 -7.24
CA LEU A 110 -1.03 1.78 -7.65
C LEU A 110 -1.42 0.60 -6.75
N GLY A 111 -0.48 -0.32 -6.49
CA GLY A 111 -0.70 -1.44 -5.58
C GLY A 111 -1.06 -0.99 -4.17
N GLY A 112 -0.33 0.00 -3.64
CA GLY A 112 -0.56 0.63 -2.35
C GLY A 112 -1.94 1.29 -2.25
N ALA A 113 -2.36 2.03 -3.28
CA ALA A 113 -3.66 2.68 -3.35
C ALA A 113 -4.81 1.68 -3.24
N VAL A 114 -4.77 0.62 -4.05
CA VAL A 114 -5.80 -0.44 -4.03
C VAL A 114 -5.86 -1.12 -2.67
N ALA A 115 -4.72 -1.53 -2.12
CA ALA A 115 -4.67 -2.21 -0.82
C ALA A 115 -5.16 -1.32 0.32
N SER A 116 -4.75 -0.04 0.36
CA SER A 116 -5.15 0.93 1.40
C SER A 116 -6.65 1.21 1.36
N ALA A 117 -7.21 1.45 0.17
CA ALA A 117 -8.63 1.75 -0.02
C ALA A 117 -9.53 0.65 0.55
N VAL A 118 -9.19 -0.61 0.30
CA VAL A 118 -10.01 -1.74 0.75
C VAL A 118 -9.69 -2.22 2.17
N SER A 119 -8.52 -1.87 2.71
CA SER A 119 -8.09 -2.25 4.06
C SER A 119 -9.01 -1.68 5.14
N LEU A 120 -9.37 -0.40 5.00
CA LEU A 120 -10.29 0.28 5.91
C LEU A 120 -11.69 -0.35 5.84
N SER A 121 -12.21 -0.60 4.63
CA SER A 121 -13.52 -1.24 4.42
C SER A 121 -13.55 -2.66 5.02
N LEU A 122 -12.48 -3.44 4.85
CA LEU A 122 -12.36 -4.77 5.46
C LEU A 122 -12.39 -4.68 6.99
N THR A 123 -11.68 -3.72 7.59
CA THR A 123 -11.67 -3.51 9.03
C THR A 123 -13.08 -3.18 9.53
N MET A 124 -13.79 -2.27 8.87
CA MET A 124 -15.16 -1.91 9.24
C MET A 124 -16.16 -3.08 9.10
N ASN A 125 -15.96 -3.94 8.10
CA ASN A 125 -16.82 -5.11 7.87
C ASN A 125 -16.54 -6.25 8.87
N LEU A 126 -15.31 -6.37 9.38
CA LEU A 126 -14.95 -7.39 10.37
C LEU A 126 -15.50 -7.06 11.77
N PHE A 127 -15.64 -5.78 12.11
CA PHE A 127 -16.07 -5.32 13.43
C PHE A 127 -17.38 -4.51 13.31
N THR A 128 -18.51 -5.18 13.55
CA THR A 128 -19.84 -4.56 13.45
C THR A 128 -20.28 -3.92 14.75
N GLU A 129 -19.84 -4.46 15.91
CA GLU A 129 -20.15 -3.93 17.23
C GLU A 129 -19.41 -2.59 17.47
N PRO A 130 -20.09 -1.52 17.91
CA PRO A 130 -19.49 -0.19 18.05
C PRO A 130 -18.23 -0.15 18.91
N ALA A 131 -18.22 -0.86 20.04
CA ALA A 131 -17.08 -0.87 20.95
C ALA A 131 -15.87 -1.62 20.36
N GLU A 132 -16.09 -2.78 19.72
CA GLU A 132 -15.00 -3.52 19.04
C GLU A 132 -14.48 -2.74 17.82
N ARG A 133 -15.37 -2.11 17.06
CA ARG A 133 -15.01 -1.26 15.91
C ARG A 133 -14.15 -0.09 16.34
N ALA A 134 -14.52 0.62 17.41
CA ALA A 134 -13.72 1.73 17.94
C ALA A 134 -12.31 1.27 18.33
N LYS A 135 -12.18 0.11 19.00
CA LYS A 135 -10.89 -0.48 19.35
C LYS A 135 -10.08 -0.89 18.13
N ALA A 136 -10.71 -1.54 17.14
CA ALA A 136 -10.04 -1.95 15.90
C ALA A 136 -9.55 -0.73 15.11
N MET A 137 -10.36 0.32 15.01
CA MET A 137 -9.97 1.59 14.35
C MET A 137 -8.87 2.32 15.11
N GLY A 138 -8.87 2.27 16.44
CA GLY A 138 -7.77 2.81 17.25
C GLY A 138 -6.43 2.11 16.98
N ILE A 139 -6.43 0.77 16.91
CA ILE A 139 -5.24 -0.02 16.56
C ILE A 139 -4.78 0.30 15.13
N PHE A 140 -5.72 0.34 14.18
CA PHE A 140 -5.41 0.66 12.78
C PHE A 140 -4.80 2.05 12.64
N GLY A 141 -5.38 3.06 13.30
CA GLY A 141 -4.88 4.43 13.33
C GLY A 141 -3.50 4.55 14.00
N PHE A 142 -3.28 3.81 15.11
CA PHE A 142 -1.97 3.76 15.77
C PHE A 142 -0.88 3.21 14.84
N VAL A 143 -1.18 2.14 14.11
CA VAL A 143 -0.24 1.55 13.14
C VAL A 143 0.03 2.50 11.97
N ALA A 144 -1.02 3.15 11.45
CA ALA A 144 -0.88 4.12 10.36
C ALA A 144 -0.03 5.33 10.77
N SER A 145 -0.19 5.83 12.00
CA SER A 145 0.59 6.98 12.50
C SER A 145 2.01 6.58 12.94
N GLY A 146 2.15 5.47 13.66
CA GLY A 146 3.44 4.99 14.20
C GLY A 146 4.36 4.45 13.13
N GLY A 147 3.81 3.90 12.05
CA GLY A 147 4.58 3.37 10.93
C GLY A 147 5.54 4.37 10.31
N GLY A 148 5.16 5.65 10.26
CA GLY A 148 6.02 6.70 9.74
C GLY A 148 7.33 6.84 10.51
N SER A 149 7.28 6.86 11.84
CA SER A 149 8.47 6.96 12.69
C SER A 149 9.37 5.73 12.57
N ILE A 150 8.76 4.54 12.53
CA ILE A 150 9.51 3.28 12.34
C ILE A 150 10.19 3.29 10.96
N GLY A 151 9.52 3.80 9.92
CA GLY A 151 10.07 3.87 8.57
C GLY A 151 11.32 4.74 8.47
N VAL A 152 11.33 5.90 9.13
CA VAL A 152 12.51 6.77 9.18
C VAL A 152 13.70 6.06 9.86
N LEU A 153 13.46 5.41 11.01
CA LEU A 153 14.52 4.69 11.74
C LEU A 153 15.06 3.51 10.93
N LEU A 154 14.16 2.66 10.37
CA LEU A 154 14.56 1.53 9.53
C LEU A 154 15.28 1.99 8.27
N GLY A 155 14.84 3.08 7.65
CA GLY A 155 15.47 3.65 6.49
C GLY A 155 16.92 4.04 6.73
N GLY A 156 17.18 4.71 7.85
CA GLY A 156 18.54 5.05 8.27
C GLY A 156 19.40 3.79 8.44
N VAL A 157 18.93 2.84 9.23
CA VAL A 157 19.69 1.60 9.51
C VAL A 157 19.94 0.78 8.24
N LEU A 158 18.92 0.56 7.41
CA LEU A 158 19.08 -0.25 6.20
C LEU A 158 20.01 0.39 5.18
N THR A 159 19.91 1.72 5.01
CA THR A 159 20.73 2.46 4.05
C THR A 159 22.19 2.56 4.50
N ASP A 160 22.43 2.68 5.81
CA ASP A 160 23.78 2.83 6.39
C ASP A 160 24.52 1.47 6.50
N VAL A 161 23.82 0.41 6.93
CA VAL A 161 24.44 -0.91 7.21
C VAL A 161 24.52 -1.78 5.96
N LEU A 162 23.54 -1.65 5.04
CA LEU A 162 23.46 -2.46 3.82
C LEU A 162 23.66 -1.58 2.59
N ASP A 163 22.56 -1.21 1.95
CA ASP A 163 22.45 -0.23 0.86
C ASP A 163 20.99 0.19 0.68
N TRP A 164 20.73 1.19 -0.17
CA TRP A 164 19.40 1.74 -0.39
C TRP A 164 18.41 0.74 -1.02
N HIS A 165 18.85 -0.29 -1.74
CA HIS A 165 17.96 -1.30 -2.35
C HIS A 165 17.17 -2.06 -1.29
N TRP A 166 17.76 -2.26 -0.10
CA TRP A 166 17.14 -2.99 1.00
C TRP A 166 15.90 -2.31 1.58
N ILE A 167 15.74 -0.98 1.41
CA ILE A 167 14.50 -0.30 1.83
C ILE A 167 13.27 -0.82 1.06
N PHE A 168 13.48 -1.28 -0.17
CA PHE A 168 12.44 -1.90 -0.97
C PHE A 168 12.36 -3.41 -0.74
N LEU A 169 13.51 -4.09 -0.67
CA LEU A 169 13.56 -5.54 -0.50
C LEU A 169 12.97 -6.03 0.82
N VAL A 170 13.00 -5.21 1.88
CA VAL A 170 12.36 -5.53 3.18
C VAL A 170 10.85 -5.76 3.05
N ASN A 171 10.20 -5.19 2.05
CA ASN A 171 8.77 -5.39 1.79
C ASN A 171 8.45 -6.80 1.26
N ILE A 172 9.42 -7.54 0.71
CA ILE A 172 9.17 -8.83 0.08
C ILE A 172 8.72 -9.88 1.12
N PRO A 173 9.48 -10.16 2.19
CA PRO A 173 9.05 -11.12 3.20
C PRO A 173 7.75 -10.70 3.90
N ILE A 174 7.58 -9.40 4.16
CA ILE A 174 6.38 -8.87 4.80
C ILE A 174 5.16 -9.07 3.90
N GLY A 175 5.26 -8.65 2.63
CA GLY A 175 4.19 -8.78 1.65
C GLY A 175 3.81 -10.24 1.39
N ALA A 176 4.79 -11.13 1.25
CA ALA A 176 4.54 -12.56 1.10
C ALA A 176 3.78 -13.15 2.31
N ALA A 177 4.16 -12.77 3.53
CA ALA A 177 3.48 -13.18 4.75
C ALA A 177 2.04 -12.62 4.81
N VAL A 178 1.85 -11.34 4.50
CA VAL A 178 0.53 -10.69 4.47
C VAL A 178 -0.37 -11.37 3.44
N VAL A 179 0.11 -11.66 2.23
CA VAL A 179 -0.67 -12.37 1.20
C VAL A 179 -1.06 -13.77 1.68
N ALA A 180 -0.10 -14.55 2.18
CA ALA A 180 -0.34 -15.92 2.65
C ALA A 180 -1.35 -15.98 3.81
N LEU A 181 -1.23 -15.06 4.76
CA LEU A 181 -2.16 -14.96 5.90
C LEU A 181 -3.53 -14.43 5.47
N SER A 182 -3.59 -13.49 4.53
CA SER A 182 -4.85 -12.97 3.97
C SER A 182 -5.66 -14.06 3.27
N LEU A 183 -4.99 -14.98 2.56
CA LEU A 183 -5.64 -16.12 1.93
C LEU A 183 -6.31 -17.06 2.95
N LYS A 184 -5.77 -17.14 4.17
CA LYS A 184 -6.28 -18.01 5.23
C LYS A 184 -7.30 -17.33 6.15
N LEU A 185 -7.08 -16.06 6.49
CA LEU A 185 -7.78 -15.39 7.59
C LEU A 185 -8.88 -14.43 7.11
N LEU A 186 -8.74 -13.82 5.92
CA LEU A 186 -9.77 -12.90 5.43
C LEU A 186 -10.95 -13.66 4.83
N PRO A 187 -12.20 -13.31 5.21
CA PRO A 187 -13.38 -13.96 4.66
C PRO A 187 -13.51 -13.65 3.17
N ALA A 188 -13.91 -14.65 2.39
CA ALA A 188 -14.27 -14.42 1.01
C ALA A 188 -15.51 -13.53 0.95
N SER A 189 -15.38 -12.33 0.41
CA SER A 189 -16.50 -11.42 0.15
C SER A 189 -16.79 -11.40 -1.35
N LYS A 190 -18.04 -11.61 -1.72
CA LYS A 190 -18.53 -11.20 -3.04
C LYS A 190 -18.68 -9.68 -2.98
N GLY A 191 -18.42 -8.99 -4.11
CA GLY A 191 -18.68 -7.56 -4.19
C GLY A 191 -20.14 -7.28 -3.81
N GLN A 192 -20.37 -6.25 -3.04
CA GLN A 192 -21.72 -5.87 -2.61
C GLN A 192 -22.57 -5.38 -3.80
N ASP A 193 -21.91 -4.78 -4.79
CA ASP A 193 -22.46 -4.26 -6.02
C ASP A 193 -22.19 -5.20 -7.21
N ALA A 194 -22.13 -6.52 -6.99
CA ALA A 194 -21.88 -7.51 -8.06
C ALA A 194 -23.01 -7.46 -9.11
N GLY A 195 -22.81 -6.73 -10.18
CA GLY A 195 -23.80 -6.44 -11.23
C GLY A 195 -23.93 -4.97 -11.59
N ALA A 196 -23.45 -4.06 -10.75
CA ALA A 196 -23.32 -2.66 -11.12
C ALA A 196 -22.15 -2.47 -12.10
N LYS A 197 -22.37 -1.66 -13.14
CA LYS A 197 -21.31 -1.32 -14.10
C LYS A 197 -20.38 -0.29 -13.49
N LEU A 198 -19.08 -0.46 -13.74
CA LEU A 198 -18.10 0.57 -13.44
C LEU A 198 -18.35 1.78 -14.35
N ASP A 199 -18.54 2.96 -13.77
CA ASP A 199 -18.48 4.20 -14.53
C ASP A 199 -17.03 4.50 -14.88
N VAL A 200 -16.58 3.94 -16.00
CA VAL A 200 -15.19 4.08 -16.48
C VAL A 200 -14.87 5.54 -16.80
N ALA A 201 -15.84 6.28 -17.38
CA ALA A 201 -15.64 7.68 -17.71
C ALA A 201 -15.46 8.54 -16.45
N GLY A 202 -16.34 8.36 -15.44
CA GLY A 202 -16.21 9.03 -14.15
C GLY A 202 -14.93 8.66 -13.42
N ALA A 203 -14.55 7.37 -13.41
CA ALA A 203 -13.31 6.91 -12.78
C ALA A 203 -12.07 7.54 -13.42
N VAL A 204 -11.99 7.57 -14.76
CA VAL A 204 -10.87 8.19 -15.49
C VAL A 204 -10.84 9.70 -15.23
N THR A 205 -11.98 10.37 -15.29
CA THR A 205 -12.05 11.82 -15.08
C THR A 205 -11.61 12.21 -13.68
N VAL A 206 -12.09 11.52 -12.64
CA VAL A 206 -11.70 11.79 -11.24
C VAL A 206 -10.23 11.50 -11.02
N THR A 207 -9.72 10.36 -11.49
CA THR A 207 -8.31 9.99 -11.36
C THR A 207 -7.41 11.01 -12.08
N ALA A 208 -7.74 11.38 -13.32
CA ALA A 208 -6.98 12.38 -14.06
C ALA A 208 -7.02 13.77 -13.39
N SER A 209 -8.18 14.18 -12.87
CA SER A 209 -8.32 15.45 -12.15
C SER A 209 -7.48 15.48 -10.87
N LEU A 210 -7.47 14.40 -10.10
CA LEU A 210 -6.64 14.28 -8.89
C LEU A 210 -5.14 14.29 -9.24
N MET A 211 -4.74 13.58 -10.29
CA MET A 211 -3.35 13.59 -10.76
C MET A 211 -2.91 14.98 -11.22
N LEU A 212 -3.77 15.70 -11.96
CA LEU A 212 -3.49 17.06 -12.40
C LEU A 212 -3.46 18.07 -11.25
N ALA A 213 -4.25 17.85 -10.21
CA ALA A 213 -4.25 18.71 -9.02
C ALA A 213 -2.99 18.57 -8.16
N VAL A 214 -2.33 17.41 -8.22
CA VAL A 214 -1.10 17.11 -7.46
C VAL A 214 0.15 17.47 -8.26
N TYR A 215 0.08 17.43 -9.62
CA TYR A 215 1.17 17.79 -10.52
C TYR A 215 1.37 19.29 -10.60
#